data_03712c1cf4c19b6d545b22cbd24657e7
#
_entry.id   03712c1cf4c19b6d545b22cbd24657e7
#
_cell.length_a   1.000
_cell.length_b   1.000
_cell.length_c   1.000
_cell.angle_alpha   90.00
_cell.angle_beta   90.00
_cell.angle_gamma   90.00
#
_symmetry.space_group_name_H-M   'P 1'
#
loop_
_entity.id
_entity.type
_entity.pdbx_description
1 polymer ?
#
loop_
_entity_poly.entity_id
_entity_poly.type
_entity_poly.pdbx_seq_one_letter_code
_entity_poly.pdbx_strand_id
1 'polypeptide(L)'
;MNSKHIMTTIACAAAFCGSVRAETEAKENEEQGLSWAMGEGVTFGETSIVSAEVGLAFDSKFMSYGLVDNNDPILTPSAALTFFDWVTFSVESIFDTTRYGEKAGYRDHAFRYQELDPGVAIGHAFGPDEGLPTTIEFELGYTYEQHPRIVDDDTQFLTFSIGLPDLWFEPTFSYERDIDRDEGTYLNLEIGHTFSVVEGKEEGDDDILSFRVSLAQGWGDQRRVTAYLGEAGDGYDEACLMDTCLKGELTWNITDGVSLGAYLAYYDYLFDSSARDAASAYEGTEAYSESYNFVTGVSIAIAF
;
A
#
# COMPACT_ATOMS: atom_id res chain seq x y z
N MET A 1 -23.76 1.33 -12.06
CA MET A 1 -23.12 0.33 -11.21
C MET A 1 -21.65 0.61 -11.18
N ASN A 2 -21.14 1.00 -10.04
CA ASN A 2 -19.83 1.62 -9.94
C ASN A 2 -18.78 0.60 -9.58
N SER A 3 -17.79 0.42 -10.48
CA SER A 3 -16.61 -0.36 -10.17
C SER A 3 -15.81 0.38 -9.08
N LYS A 4 -15.58 -0.30 -7.96
CA LYS A 4 -14.70 0.22 -6.91
C LYS A 4 -13.28 0.25 -7.46
N HIS A 5 -12.64 1.40 -7.40
CA HIS A 5 -11.23 1.50 -7.76
C HIS A 5 -10.40 0.78 -6.70
N ILE A 6 -9.67 -0.21 -7.14
CA ILE A 6 -8.75 -0.94 -6.29
C ILE A 6 -7.36 -0.45 -6.62
N MET A 7 -6.78 0.26 -5.71
CA MET A 7 -5.34 0.42 -5.64
C MET A 7 -4.85 -0.33 -4.41
N THR A 8 -4.43 -1.55 -4.61
CA THR A 8 -3.63 -2.25 -3.61
C THR A 8 -2.19 -2.15 -4.06
N THR A 9 -1.54 -1.06 -3.71
CA THR A 9 -0.08 -1.00 -3.84
C THR A 9 0.49 -1.93 -2.79
N ILE A 10 1.06 -3.02 -3.24
CA ILE A 10 1.80 -3.94 -2.39
C ILE A 10 3.20 -3.33 -2.21
N ALA A 11 3.27 -2.32 -1.41
CA ALA A 11 4.46 -1.97 -0.68
C ALA A 11 4.01 -1.93 0.77
N CYS A 12 4.80 -2.41 1.70
CA CYS A 12 4.60 -2.23 3.14
C CYS A 12 4.74 -0.76 3.55
N ALA A 13 4.35 0.15 2.71
CA ALA A 13 4.19 1.56 3.01
C ALA A 13 2.71 1.89 2.82
N ALA A 14 2.05 2.15 3.92
CA ALA A 14 0.74 2.79 4.06
C ALA A 14 -0.19 2.62 2.83
N ALA A 15 -0.84 1.47 2.72
CA ALA A 15 -1.93 1.31 1.78
C ALA A 15 -3.01 2.33 2.11
N PHE A 16 -3.03 3.42 1.37
CA PHE A 16 -4.10 4.38 1.40
C PHE A 16 -4.98 4.13 0.19
N CYS A 17 -6.01 3.37 0.36
CA CYS A 17 -7.08 3.27 -0.61
C CYS A 17 -8.42 3.36 0.11
N GLY A 18 -8.89 4.60 0.29
CA GLY A 18 -10.29 4.85 0.52
C GLY A 18 -10.98 4.81 -0.84
N SER A 19 -11.80 3.80 -1.10
CA SER A 19 -12.65 3.80 -2.27
C SER A 19 -13.76 4.82 -2.09
N VAL A 20 -13.71 5.89 -2.87
CA VAL A 20 -14.83 6.84 -2.96
C VAL A 20 -15.81 6.30 -4.00
N ARG A 21 -17.02 5.98 -3.55
CA ARG A 21 -18.14 5.63 -4.42
C ARG A 21 -19.16 6.75 -4.39
N ALA A 22 -19.34 7.45 -5.48
CA ALA A 22 -20.51 8.30 -5.69
C ALA A 22 -21.52 7.58 -6.58
N GLU A 23 -22.69 7.23 -6.07
CA GLU A 23 -23.85 6.90 -6.89
C GLU A 23 -24.58 8.18 -7.24
N THR A 24 -24.51 8.58 -8.49
CA THR A 24 -25.41 9.59 -9.03
C THR A 24 -26.60 8.88 -9.67
N GLU A 25 -27.82 9.16 -9.20
CA GLU A 25 -29.03 8.70 -9.89
C GLU A 25 -29.00 9.18 -11.34
N ALA A 26 -28.95 8.25 -12.28
CA ALA A 26 -29.03 8.51 -13.71
C ALA A 26 -30.38 9.16 -14.02
N LYS A 27 -30.37 10.41 -14.37
CA LYS A 27 -31.51 11.04 -15.06
C LYS A 27 -31.59 10.42 -16.46
N GLU A 28 -32.70 9.72 -16.72
CA GLU A 28 -33.03 9.24 -18.07
C GLU A 28 -32.94 10.39 -19.07
N ASN A 29 -32.13 10.17 -20.13
CA ASN A 29 -31.90 11.01 -21.31
C ASN A 29 -30.70 11.97 -21.26
N GLU A 30 -29.49 11.49 -20.98
CA GLU A 30 -28.29 12.20 -21.40
C GLU A 30 -27.67 11.51 -22.61
N GLU A 31 -27.34 12.33 -23.63
CA GLU A 31 -26.55 11.91 -24.78
C GLU A 31 -25.21 11.35 -24.26
N GLN A 32 -24.83 10.14 -24.70
CA GLN A 32 -23.51 9.59 -24.38
C GLN A 32 -22.44 10.59 -24.77
N GLY A 33 -21.82 11.20 -23.78
CA GLY A 33 -20.82 12.24 -23.93
C GLY A 33 -19.68 12.08 -22.95
N LEU A 34 -18.57 12.76 -23.20
CA LEU A 34 -17.46 12.83 -22.28
C LEU A 34 -17.85 13.72 -21.09
N SER A 35 -17.69 13.25 -19.87
CA SER A 35 -17.88 14.02 -18.65
C SER A 35 -16.65 13.93 -17.75
N TRP A 36 -16.52 14.89 -16.84
CA TRP A 36 -15.50 14.88 -15.81
C TRP A 36 -16.10 15.33 -14.50
N ALA A 37 -15.78 14.61 -13.43
CA ALA A 37 -16.16 14.94 -12.06
C ALA A 37 -15.03 14.62 -11.07
N MET A 38 -14.99 15.36 -9.96
CA MET A 38 -14.06 15.07 -8.89
C MET A 38 -14.44 13.73 -8.25
N GLY A 39 -13.47 12.83 -8.08
CA GLY A 39 -13.68 11.46 -7.59
C GLY A 39 -14.05 10.45 -8.67
N GLU A 40 -14.55 10.88 -9.84
CA GLU A 40 -14.98 9.96 -10.91
C GLU A 40 -14.06 10.01 -12.16
N GLY A 41 -13.25 11.05 -12.29
CA GLY A 41 -12.37 11.22 -13.44
C GLY A 41 -13.11 11.59 -14.72
N VAL A 42 -12.62 11.13 -15.86
CA VAL A 42 -13.22 11.33 -17.19
C VAL A 42 -14.00 10.09 -17.57
N THR A 43 -15.30 10.24 -17.81
CA THR A 43 -16.19 9.13 -18.18
C THR A 43 -16.75 9.31 -19.57
N PHE A 44 -17.13 8.21 -20.20
CA PHE A 44 -17.92 8.19 -21.44
C PHE A 44 -19.16 7.31 -21.21
N GLY A 45 -20.31 7.93 -21.03
CA GLY A 45 -21.49 7.25 -20.50
C GLY A 45 -21.25 6.79 -19.08
N GLU A 46 -21.42 5.50 -18.82
CA GLU A 46 -21.19 4.87 -17.52
C GLU A 46 -19.76 4.32 -17.35
N THR A 47 -18.90 4.47 -18.37
CA THR A 47 -17.55 3.89 -18.35
C THR A 47 -16.54 4.97 -17.99
N SER A 48 -15.78 4.79 -16.91
CA SER A 48 -14.62 5.60 -16.62
C SER A 48 -13.54 5.37 -17.69
N ILE A 49 -13.07 6.45 -18.30
CA ILE A 49 -12.00 6.40 -19.31
C ILE A 49 -10.65 6.65 -18.65
N VAL A 50 -10.59 7.66 -17.80
CA VAL A 50 -9.39 8.07 -17.07
C VAL A 50 -9.80 8.60 -15.71
N SER A 51 -9.20 8.07 -14.66
CA SER A 51 -9.21 8.67 -13.34
C SER A 51 -7.78 8.96 -12.90
N ALA A 52 -7.62 9.92 -12.01
CA ALA A 52 -6.34 10.32 -11.46
C ALA A 52 -6.44 10.42 -9.94
N GLU A 53 -5.38 10.04 -9.26
CA GLU A 53 -5.25 10.22 -7.83
C GLU A 53 -3.89 10.84 -7.50
N VAL A 54 -3.86 11.72 -6.52
CA VAL A 54 -2.62 12.21 -5.91
C VAL A 54 -2.72 12.05 -4.40
N GLY A 55 -1.66 11.57 -3.80
CA GLY A 55 -1.56 11.32 -2.38
C GLY A 55 -0.35 11.99 -1.74
N LEU A 56 -0.45 12.20 -0.44
CA LEU A 56 0.67 12.60 0.40
C LEU A 56 0.52 11.94 1.77
N ALA A 57 1.49 11.10 2.14
CA ALA A 57 1.56 10.51 3.46
C ALA A 57 2.75 11.06 4.25
N PHE A 58 2.62 11.06 5.56
CA PHE A 58 3.66 11.38 6.51
C PHE A 58 3.66 10.29 7.58
N ASP A 59 4.75 9.53 7.66
CA ASP A 59 4.90 8.40 8.54
C ASP A 59 6.03 8.62 9.53
N SER A 60 5.87 8.09 10.74
CA SER A 60 6.87 8.24 11.80
C SER A 60 8.15 7.45 11.54
N LYS A 61 8.09 6.43 10.66
CA LYS A 61 9.19 5.54 10.28
C LYS A 61 8.90 4.95 8.91
N PHE A 62 9.95 4.50 8.21
CA PHE A 62 9.83 3.63 7.05
C PHE A 62 10.12 2.18 7.44
N MET A 63 9.23 1.28 7.03
CA MET A 63 9.30 -0.15 7.35
C MET A 63 9.27 -0.97 6.07
N SER A 64 10.17 -1.93 5.94
CA SER A 64 10.13 -2.95 4.89
C SER A 64 10.15 -4.33 5.52
N TYR A 65 9.16 -5.17 5.19
CA TYR A 65 9.04 -6.55 5.68
C TYR A 65 9.20 -6.68 7.20
N GLY A 66 8.67 -5.70 7.97
CA GLY A 66 8.75 -5.64 9.42
C GLY A 66 10.06 -5.08 10.00
N LEU A 67 11.05 -4.80 9.16
CA LEU A 67 12.29 -4.13 9.55
C LEU A 67 12.18 -2.62 9.39
N VAL A 68 12.93 -1.89 10.20
CA VAL A 68 13.02 -0.43 10.11
C VAL A 68 14.12 -0.05 9.12
N ASP A 69 13.74 0.45 7.95
CA ASP A 69 14.70 1.00 6.98
C ASP A 69 15.07 2.43 7.33
N ASN A 70 14.10 3.20 7.83
CA ASN A 70 14.35 4.54 8.34
C ASN A 70 13.53 4.79 9.60
N ASN A 71 14.18 5.07 10.72
CA ASN A 71 13.53 5.34 12.00
C ASN A 71 13.16 6.82 12.21
N ASP A 72 13.44 7.67 11.26
CA ASP A 72 13.03 9.06 11.26
C ASP A 72 11.77 9.25 10.38
N PRO A 73 10.99 10.30 10.63
CA PRO A 73 9.79 10.54 9.84
C PRO A 73 10.07 10.72 8.36
N ILE A 74 9.23 10.12 7.54
CA ILE A 74 9.29 10.19 6.08
C ILE A 74 8.07 10.91 5.52
N LEU A 75 8.20 11.41 4.30
CA LEU A 75 7.13 11.99 3.50
C LEU A 75 7.04 11.21 2.19
N THR A 76 5.84 10.73 1.88
CA THR A 76 5.58 9.88 0.72
C THR A 76 4.52 10.51 -0.19
N PRO A 77 4.91 11.35 -1.16
CA PRO A 77 4.01 11.76 -2.22
C PRO A 77 3.80 10.62 -3.23
N SER A 78 2.57 10.49 -3.71
CA SER A 78 2.18 9.51 -4.71
C SER A 78 1.28 10.12 -5.78
N ALA A 79 1.26 9.52 -6.96
CA ALA A 79 0.31 9.84 -8.03
C ALA A 79 -0.01 8.59 -8.83
N ALA A 80 -1.25 8.50 -9.32
CA ALA A 80 -1.70 7.43 -10.18
C ALA A 80 -2.64 7.93 -11.27
N LEU A 81 -2.61 7.23 -12.41
CA LEU A 81 -3.53 7.40 -13.54
C LEU A 81 -4.09 6.03 -13.91
N THR A 82 -5.39 5.87 -13.83
CA THR A 82 -6.08 4.63 -14.22
C THR A 82 -6.86 4.83 -15.49
N PHE A 83 -6.70 3.92 -16.43
CA PHE A 83 -7.36 3.90 -17.73
C PHE A 83 -8.36 2.75 -17.80
N PHE A 84 -9.60 3.08 -18.17
CA PHE A 84 -10.69 2.13 -18.41
C PHE A 84 -10.96 1.22 -17.20
N ASP A 85 -10.66 1.66 -15.97
CA ASP A 85 -10.75 0.90 -14.72
C ASP A 85 -9.92 -0.39 -14.68
N TRP A 86 -8.92 -0.49 -15.59
CA TRP A 86 -8.10 -1.70 -15.73
C TRP A 86 -6.60 -1.46 -15.61
N VAL A 87 -6.07 -0.39 -16.18
CA VAL A 87 -4.63 -0.17 -16.28
C VAL A 87 -4.25 1.05 -15.49
N THR A 88 -3.43 0.86 -14.47
CA THR A 88 -2.94 1.93 -13.62
C THR A 88 -1.46 2.15 -13.83
N PHE A 89 -1.07 3.38 -14.07
CA PHE A 89 0.31 3.85 -13.98
C PHE A 89 0.46 4.63 -12.68
N SER A 90 1.45 4.27 -11.88
CA SER A 90 1.69 4.88 -10.58
C SER A 90 3.12 5.37 -10.44
N VAL A 91 3.32 6.31 -9.54
CA VAL A 91 4.61 6.70 -9.04
C VAL A 91 4.49 7.04 -7.57
N GLU A 92 5.37 6.48 -6.77
CA GLU A 92 5.57 6.83 -5.37
C GLU A 92 6.99 7.32 -5.17
N SER A 93 7.22 8.17 -4.18
CA SER A 93 8.55 8.64 -3.83
C SER A 93 8.67 8.76 -2.33
N ILE A 94 9.81 8.37 -1.77
CA ILE A 94 10.09 8.45 -0.33
C ILE A 94 11.11 9.54 -0.08
N PHE A 95 10.76 10.47 0.80
CA PHE A 95 11.61 11.56 1.25
C PHE A 95 11.89 11.45 2.74
N ASP A 96 13.15 11.43 3.11
CA ASP A 96 13.58 11.63 4.48
C ASP A 96 13.33 13.09 4.90
N THR A 97 12.55 13.29 5.95
CA THR A 97 12.22 14.64 6.42
C THR A 97 13.27 15.22 7.38
N THR A 98 14.21 14.41 7.81
CA THR A 98 15.22 14.76 8.81
C THR A 98 16.63 14.73 8.24
N ARG A 99 17.63 14.68 9.11
CA ARG A 99 19.04 14.53 8.79
C ARG A 99 19.60 13.15 9.14
N TYR A 100 18.75 12.13 9.08
CA TYR A 100 19.14 10.75 9.38
C TYR A 100 20.37 10.30 8.58
N GLY A 101 20.44 10.64 7.30
CA GLY A 101 21.56 10.30 6.45
C GLY A 101 22.93 10.85 6.89
N GLU A 102 22.98 11.87 7.76
CA GLU A 102 24.24 12.36 8.33
C GLU A 102 24.86 11.31 9.27
N LYS A 103 24.05 10.62 10.04
CA LYS A 103 24.48 9.55 10.93
C LYS A 103 24.95 8.31 10.17
N ALA A 104 24.33 8.02 9.02
CA ALA A 104 24.74 6.94 8.12
C ALA A 104 25.93 7.28 7.22
N GLY A 105 26.57 8.44 7.40
CA GLY A 105 27.74 8.85 6.63
C GLY A 105 27.45 9.51 5.28
N TYR A 106 26.18 9.74 4.95
CA TYR A 106 25.77 10.45 3.73
C TYR A 106 25.74 11.96 3.96
N ARG A 107 26.03 12.75 2.90
CA ARG A 107 25.92 14.22 2.97
C ARG A 107 24.45 14.63 3.10
N ASP A 108 24.22 15.42 4.09
CA ASP A 108 23.04 15.70 4.80
C ASP A 108 22.21 16.87 4.25
N HIS A 109 20.91 16.57 3.99
CA HIS A 109 19.86 17.58 3.84
C HIS A 109 18.51 16.99 4.27
N ALA A 110 17.71 17.68 5.06
CA ALA A 110 16.30 17.36 5.25
C ALA A 110 15.56 17.40 3.89
N PHE A 111 14.50 16.62 3.76
CA PHE A 111 13.76 16.39 2.51
C PHE A 111 14.62 15.76 1.41
N ARG A 112 15.40 14.79 1.81
CA ARG A 112 16.22 14.01 0.90
C ARG A 112 15.39 12.93 0.23
N TYR A 113 15.44 12.90 -1.07
CA TYR A 113 14.89 11.84 -1.90
C TYR A 113 15.64 10.52 -1.66
N GLN A 114 14.92 9.50 -1.20
CA GLN A 114 15.48 8.19 -0.92
C GLN A 114 15.16 7.20 -2.01
N GLU A 115 13.89 7.15 -2.44
CA GLU A 115 13.38 6.11 -3.29
C GLU A 115 12.32 6.64 -4.26
N LEU A 116 12.27 6.07 -5.46
CA LEU A 116 11.26 6.33 -6.49
C LEU A 116 10.77 5.04 -7.10
N ASP A 117 9.47 4.82 -7.04
CA ASP A 117 8.81 3.60 -7.43
C ASP A 117 7.78 3.83 -8.54
N PRO A 118 8.22 3.99 -9.81
CA PRO A 118 7.29 3.95 -10.92
C PRO A 118 6.75 2.53 -11.11
N GLY A 119 5.43 2.44 -11.28
CA GLY A 119 4.74 1.17 -11.43
C GLY A 119 3.71 1.17 -12.55
N VAL A 120 3.36 -0.03 -12.99
CA VAL A 120 2.21 -0.27 -13.85
C VAL A 120 1.49 -1.52 -13.35
N ALA A 121 0.16 -1.44 -13.29
CA ALA A 121 -0.65 -2.56 -12.87
C ALA A 121 -1.83 -2.77 -13.83
N ILE A 122 -2.32 -4.01 -13.87
CA ILE A 122 -3.58 -4.40 -14.49
C ILE A 122 -4.42 -5.04 -13.40
N GLY A 123 -5.55 -4.43 -13.08
CA GLY A 123 -6.43 -4.90 -12.04
C GLY A 123 -7.89 -4.65 -12.36
N HIS A 124 -8.77 -5.43 -11.73
CA HIS A 124 -10.21 -5.26 -11.87
C HIS A 124 -10.96 -5.93 -10.72
N ALA A 125 -12.17 -5.44 -10.43
CA ALA A 125 -13.10 -6.06 -9.51
C ALA A 125 -14.23 -6.72 -10.29
N PHE A 126 -14.36 -8.02 -10.17
CA PHE A 126 -15.53 -8.76 -10.66
C PHE A 126 -16.51 -8.93 -9.52
N GLY A 127 -17.76 -8.57 -9.75
CA GLY A 127 -18.78 -8.59 -8.70
C GLY A 127 -20.06 -9.31 -9.09
N PRO A 128 -21.13 -9.10 -8.31
CA PRO A 128 -22.43 -9.68 -8.56
C PRO A 128 -23.01 -9.37 -9.93
N ASP A 129 -22.62 -8.28 -10.52
CA ASP A 129 -23.10 -7.84 -11.83
C ASP A 129 -22.54 -8.64 -12.98
N GLU A 130 -21.35 -9.19 -12.80
CA GLU A 130 -20.73 -10.15 -13.69
C GLU A 130 -21.16 -11.59 -13.36
N GLY A 131 -22.11 -11.76 -12.43
CA GLY A 131 -22.71 -13.04 -12.05
C GLY A 131 -21.93 -13.81 -10.98
N LEU A 132 -21.02 -13.16 -10.27
CA LEU A 132 -20.33 -13.76 -9.13
C LEU A 132 -21.14 -13.59 -7.83
N PRO A 133 -21.03 -14.51 -6.86
CA PRO A 133 -21.73 -14.39 -5.57
C PRO A 133 -21.14 -13.35 -4.63
N THR A 134 -19.94 -12.86 -4.90
CA THR A 134 -19.17 -11.89 -4.11
C THR A 134 -18.22 -11.15 -5.03
N THR A 135 -17.76 -9.98 -4.62
CA THR A 135 -16.72 -9.26 -5.34
C THR A 135 -15.38 -9.98 -5.17
N ILE A 136 -14.67 -10.16 -6.28
CA ILE A 136 -13.29 -10.64 -6.34
C ILE A 136 -12.46 -9.55 -7.00
N GLU A 137 -11.52 -9.04 -6.25
CA GLU A 137 -10.56 -8.07 -6.72
C GLU A 137 -9.27 -8.78 -7.08
N PHE A 138 -8.67 -8.44 -8.22
CA PHE A 138 -7.34 -8.92 -8.56
C PHE A 138 -6.49 -7.79 -9.13
N GLU A 139 -5.19 -7.90 -8.94
CA GLU A 139 -4.21 -7.01 -9.53
C GLU A 139 -2.95 -7.79 -9.90
N LEU A 140 -2.37 -7.46 -11.05
CA LEU A 140 -1.04 -7.89 -11.49
C LEU A 140 -0.22 -6.64 -11.78
N GLY A 141 0.89 -6.46 -11.07
CA GLY A 141 1.71 -5.26 -11.15
C GLY A 141 3.17 -5.54 -11.50
N TYR A 142 3.82 -4.49 -11.96
CA TYR A 142 5.27 -4.38 -12.09
C TYR A 142 5.69 -3.04 -11.52
N THR A 143 6.69 -3.06 -10.64
CA THR A 143 7.29 -1.87 -10.03
C THR A 143 8.80 -1.89 -10.24
N TYR A 144 9.36 -0.73 -10.60
CA TYR A 144 10.79 -0.49 -10.59
C TYR A 144 11.14 0.40 -9.41
N GLU A 145 11.82 -0.15 -8.43
CA GLU A 145 12.28 0.55 -7.23
C GLU A 145 13.66 1.13 -7.48
N GLN A 146 13.75 2.44 -7.46
CA GLN A 146 14.99 3.16 -7.72
C GLN A 146 15.53 3.80 -6.44
N HIS A 147 16.77 3.47 -6.07
CA HIS A 147 17.51 4.05 -4.97
C HIS A 147 18.60 5.01 -5.49
N PRO A 148 18.31 6.30 -5.74
CA PRO A 148 19.22 7.21 -6.47
C PRO A 148 20.57 7.45 -5.80
N ARG A 149 20.77 6.94 -4.60
CA ARG A 149 21.95 7.22 -3.76
C ARG A 149 22.74 6.00 -3.37
N ILE A 150 22.16 4.84 -3.51
CA ILE A 150 22.81 3.56 -3.23
C ILE A 150 23.12 2.96 -4.59
N VAL A 151 24.40 2.83 -4.90
CA VAL A 151 24.82 2.24 -6.19
C VAL A 151 24.50 0.76 -6.18
N ASP A 152 23.88 0.29 -7.25
CA ASP A 152 23.49 -1.12 -7.46
C ASP A 152 22.40 -1.63 -6.48
N ASP A 153 21.55 -0.73 -5.95
CA ASP A 153 20.47 -1.09 -5.05
C ASP A 153 19.06 -1.02 -5.70
N ASP A 154 19.00 -0.57 -6.94
CA ASP A 154 17.75 -0.58 -7.70
C ASP A 154 17.26 -2.02 -7.90
N THR A 155 15.96 -2.22 -7.86
CA THR A 155 15.37 -3.54 -8.09
C THR A 155 14.04 -3.48 -8.84
N GLN A 156 13.49 -4.65 -9.16
CA GLN A 156 12.28 -4.79 -9.95
C GLN A 156 11.38 -5.86 -9.33
N PHE A 157 10.10 -5.52 -9.18
CA PHE A 157 9.13 -6.42 -8.60
C PHE A 157 8.02 -6.78 -9.58
N LEU A 158 7.65 -8.05 -9.58
CA LEU A 158 6.36 -8.52 -10.07
C LEU A 158 5.46 -8.78 -8.89
N THR A 159 4.27 -8.19 -8.92
CA THR A 159 3.28 -8.30 -7.86
C THR A 159 1.99 -8.92 -8.36
N PHE A 160 1.31 -9.64 -7.50
CA PHE A 160 -0.03 -10.14 -7.73
C PHE A 160 -0.82 -10.05 -6.44
N SER A 161 -2.07 -9.62 -6.52
CA SER A 161 -2.98 -9.67 -5.38
C SER A 161 -4.35 -10.21 -5.76
N ILE A 162 -5.04 -10.75 -4.77
CA ILE A 162 -6.44 -11.12 -4.84
C ILE A 162 -7.12 -10.78 -3.51
N GLY A 163 -8.26 -10.10 -3.58
CA GLY A 163 -9.06 -9.67 -2.44
C GLY A 163 -10.51 -10.12 -2.53
N LEU A 164 -11.17 -10.27 -1.38
CA LEU A 164 -12.59 -10.58 -1.25
C LEU A 164 -13.25 -9.59 -0.28
N PRO A 165 -13.47 -8.32 -0.72
CA PRO A 165 -13.89 -7.23 0.15
C PRO A 165 -15.29 -7.41 0.74
N ASP A 166 -16.17 -8.18 0.12
CA ASP A 166 -17.53 -8.42 0.62
C ASP A 166 -17.59 -9.46 1.74
N LEU A 167 -16.51 -10.18 1.99
CA LEU A 167 -16.44 -11.10 3.12
C LEU A 167 -16.20 -10.33 4.41
N TRP A 168 -16.76 -10.83 5.52
CA TRP A 168 -16.64 -10.15 6.80
C TRP A 168 -15.19 -9.91 7.25
N PHE A 169 -14.28 -10.80 6.90
CA PHE A 169 -12.84 -10.65 7.21
C PHE A 169 -12.05 -9.93 6.10
N GLU A 170 -12.70 -9.51 5.01
CA GLU A 170 -12.06 -8.80 3.89
C GLU A 170 -10.66 -9.37 3.56
N PRO A 171 -10.51 -10.70 3.32
CA PRO A 171 -9.18 -11.28 3.16
C PRO A 171 -8.54 -10.81 1.86
N THR A 172 -7.25 -10.47 1.96
CA THR A 172 -6.41 -10.15 0.82
C THR A 172 -5.15 -11.00 0.86
N PHE A 173 -4.86 -11.69 -0.23
CA PHE A 173 -3.60 -12.38 -0.44
C PHE A 173 -2.77 -11.59 -1.43
N SER A 174 -1.49 -11.41 -1.14
CA SER A 174 -0.54 -10.80 -2.04
C SER A 174 0.73 -11.64 -2.22
N TYR A 175 1.27 -11.55 -3.42
CA TYR A 175 2.50 -12.16 -3.86
C TYR A 175 3.40 -11.08 -4.45
N GLU A 176 4.66 -11.08 -4.06
CA GLU A 176 5.69 -10.22 -4.60
C GLU A 176 6.92 -11.07 -4.95
N ARG A 177 7.50 -10.78 -6.09
CA ARG A 177 8.71 -11.41 -6.57
C ARG A 177 9.68 -10.35 -7.03
N ASP A 178 10.81 -10.26 -6.35
CA ASP A 178 11.98 -9.56 -6.88
C ASP A 178 12.54 -10.35 -8.08
N ILE A 179 12.71 -9.70 -9.21
CA ILE A 179 13.19 -10.33 -10.44
C ILE A 179 14.59 -9.84 -10.88
N ASP A 180 15.23 -9.02 -10.04
CA ASP A 180 16.51 -8.40 -10.39
C ASP A 180 17.57 -8.60 -9.28
N ARG A 181 17.32 -8.14 -8.06
CA ARG A 181 18.32 -8.05 -7.00
C ARG A 181 18.46 -9.34 -6.20
N ASP A 182 17.45 -9.70 -5.41
CA ASP A 182 17.50 -10.86 -4.52
C ASP A 182 16.84 -12.10 -5.14
N GLU A 183 16.03 -11.90 -6.17
CA GLU A 183 15.20 -12.94 -6.79
C GLU A 183 14.37 -13.70 -5.74
N GLY A 184 14.03 -13.05 -4.63
CA GLY A 184 13.25 -13.60 -3.53
C GLY A 184 11.76 -13.42 -3.73
N THR A 185 10.99 -14.22 -3.01
CA THR A 185 9.53 -14.18 -3.00
C THR A 185 9.03 -13.81 -1.63
N TYR A 186 8.08 -12.88 -1.59
CA TYR A 186 7.33 -12.54 -0.39
C TYR A 186 5.84 -12.78 -0.63
N LEU A 187 5.20 -13.43 0.33
CA LEU A 187 3.75 -13.64 0.37
C LEU A 187 3.19 -12.91 1.58
N ASN A 188 2.01 -12.33 1.44
CA ASN A 188 1.32 -11.72 2.56
C ASN A 188 -0.16 -12.14 2.53
N LEU A 189 -0.69 -12.46 3.70
CA LEU A 189 -2.12 -12.67 3.92
C LEU A 189 -2.59 -11.62 4.93
N GLU A 190 -3.48 -10.75 4.50
CA GLU A 190 -4.17 -9.81 5.37
C GLU A 190 -5.61 -10.22 5.57
N ILE A 191 -6.11 -10.09 6.80
CA ILE A 191 -7.52 -10.12 7.14
C ILE A 191 -7.85 -8.84 7.89
N GLY A 192 -9.03 -8.28 7.67
CA GLY A 192 -9.44 -7.06 8.33
C GLY A 192 -10.95 -6.91 8.38
N HIS A 193 -11.40 -5.84 8.99
CA HIS A 193 -12.80 -5.44 8.95
C HIS A 193 -12.91 -3.93 9.08
N THR A 194 -13.76 -3.36 8.22
CA THR A 194 -14.05 -1.93 8.20
C THR A 194 -15.38 -1.66 8.89
N PHE A 195 -15.33 -0.83 9.92
CA PHE A 195 -16.49 -0.39 10.67
C PHE A 195 -16.89 0.99 10.18
N SER A 196 -18.15 1.15 9.77
CA SER A 196 -18.74 2.47 9.58
C SER A 196 -18.88 3.17 10.94
N VAL A 197 -18.24 4.33 11.10
CA VAL A 197 -18.35 5.16 12.30
C VAL A 197 -19.38 6.26 12.08
N VAL A 198 -19.39 6.86 10.89
CA VAL A 198 -20.39 7.80 10.42
C VAL A 198 -20.73 7.43 8.99
N GLU A 199 -21.94 6.94 8.81
CA GLU A 199 -22.46 6.53 7.50
C GLU A 199 -22.59 7.73 6.54
N GLY A 200 -22.54 7.48 5.25
CA GLY A 200 -22.88 8.43 4.20
C GLY A 200 -24.32 8.94 4.35
N LYS A 201 -24.66 9.99 3.64
CA LYS A 201 -25.97 10.64 3.78
C LYS A 201 -27.08 9.92 3.05
N GLU A 202 -26.75 9.19 2.00
CA GLU A 202 -27.67 8.46 1.14
C GLU A 202 -27.28 6.98 1.11
N GLU A 203 -28.23 6.11 0.77
CA GLU A 203 -27.97 4.68 0.64
C GLU A 203 -27.04 4.46 -0.58
N GLY A 204 -25.85 3.94 -0.34
CA GLY A 204 -24.82 3.72 -1.37
C GLY A 204 -23.67 4.73 -1.33
N ASP A 205 -23.79 5.83 -0.57
CA ASP A 205 -22.66 6.73 -0.34
C ASP A 205 -21.58 6.03 0.48
N ASP A 206 -20.35 6.42 0.26
CA ASP A 206 -19.24 6.02 1.13
C ASP A 206 -19.42 6.58 2.54
N ASP A 207 -18.94 5.84 3.53
CA ASP A 207 -18.92 6.30 4.91
C ASP A 207 -18.16 7.62 5.03
N ILE A 208 -18.74 8.60 5.73
CA ILE A 208 -18.06 9.87 6.03
C ILE A 208 -16.83 9.60 6.91
N LEU A 209 -16.96 8.66 7.84
CA LEU A 209 -15.87 8.26 8.73
C LEU A 209 -15.92 6.76 8.93
N SER A 210 -14.83 6.09 8.63
CA SER A 210 -14.67 4.64 8.82
C SER A 210 -13.45 4.34 9.70
N PHE A 211 -13.49 3.18 10.35
CA PHE A 211 -12.38 2.63 11.13
C PHE A 211 -12.12 1.20 10.71
N ARG A 212 -10.91 0.91 10.20
CA ARG A 212 -10.47 -0.44 9.82
C ARG A 212 -9.51 -0.99 10.86
N VAL A 213 -9.69 -2.26 11.20
CA VAL A 213 -8.67 -3.05 11.92
C VAL A 213 -8.23 -4.18 11.03
N SER A 214 -6.94 -4.38 10.87
CA SER A 214 -6.40 -5.48 10.09
C SER A 214 -5.24 -6.18 10.78
N LEU A 215 -5.05 -7.44 10.41
CA LEU A 215 -3.92 -8.29 10.78
C LEU A 215 -3.34 -8.88 9.51
N ALA A 216 -2.07 -8.64 9.28
CA ALA A 216 -1.33 -9.18 8.16
C ALA A 216 -0.19 -10.08 8.65
N GLN A 217 0.11 -11.12 7.87
CA GLN A 217 1.22 -12.04 8.11
C GLN A 217 2.01 -12.24 6.81
N GLY A 218 3.28 -11.87 6.87
CA GLY A 218 4.25 -12.09 5.83
C GLY A 218 4.92 -13.47 5.89
N TRP A 219 5.35 -13.96 4.74
CA TRP A 219 6.22 -15.13 4.57
C TRP A 219 7.24 -14.84 3.47
N GLY A 220 8.51 -15.13 3.72
CA GLY A 220 9.60 -15.02 2.76
C GLY A 220 10.17 -16.38 2.38
N ASP A 221 10.52 -16.55 1.10
CA ASP A 221 11.36 -17.67 0.69
C ASP A 221 12.80 -17.46 1.19
N GLN A 222 13.65 -18.49 1.04
CA GLN A 222 15.05 -18.44 1.48
C GLN A 222 15.81 -17.23 0.92
N ARG A 223 15.58 -16.84 -0.33
CA ARG A 223 16.31 -15.73 -0.96
C ARG A 223 15.90 -14.39 -0.34
N ARG A 224 14.60 -14.16 -0.19
CA ARG A 224 14.06 -12.96 0.47
C ARG A 224 14.55 -12.86 1.91
N VAL A 225 14.48 -13.95 2.66
CA VAL A 225 14.94 -14.01 4.05
C VAL A 225 16.44 -13.74 4.15
N THR A 226 17.25 -14.35 3.27
CA THR A 226 18.70 -14.11 3.26
C THR A 226 19.02 -12.66 2.96
N ALA A 227 18.30 -12.01 2.02
CA ALA A 227 18.54 -10.61 1.68
C ALA A 227 18.23 -9.65 2.84
N TYR A 228 17.20 -9.92 3.62
CA TYR A 228 16.74 -9.01 4.67
C TYR A 228 17.18 -9.41 6.08
N LEU A 229 17.20 -10.69 6.42
CA LEU A 229 17.58 -11.20 7.74
C LEU A 229 18.96 -11.84 7.77
N GLY A 230 19.47 -12.31 6.64
CA GLY A 230 20.76 -13.02 6.57
C GLY A 230 21.96 -12.14 6.81
N GLU A 231 21.89 -10.85 6.51
CA GLU A 231 22.96 -9.86 6.80
C GLU A 231 23.02 -9.47 8.29
N ALA A 232 22.03 -9.84 9.07
CA ALA A 232 21.90 -9.51 10.50
C ALA A 232 22.81 -10.31 11.44
N GLY A 233 23.96 -10.75 11.00
CA GLY A 233 25.05 -11.23 11.87
C GLY A 233 25.07 -12.72 12.15
N ASP A 234 23.97 -13.44 12.18
CA ASP A 234 23.91 -14.89 12.46
C ASP A 234 23.62 -15.76 11.22
N GLY A 235 23.47 -15.11 10.03
CA GLY A 235 23.31 -15.81 8.76
C GLY A 235 22.00 -16.59 8.65
N TYR A 236 20.88 -16.03 9.16
CA TYR A 236 19.58 -16.67 9.02
C TYR A 236 19.14 -16.68 7.56
N ASP A 237 19.05 -17.86 6.98
CA ASP A 237 18.85 -18.08 5.55
C ASP A 237 17.76 -19.14 5.23
N GLU A 238 16.85 -19.39 6.15
CA GLU A 238 15.76 -20.34 5.94
C GLU A 238 14.47 -19.59 5.60
N ALA A 239 13.66 -20.14 4.68
CA ALA A 239 12.31 -19.63 4.42
C ALA A 239 11.47 -19.64 5.71
N CYS A 240 10.81 -18.53 6.03
CA CYS A 240 10.13 -18.39 7.31
C CYS A 240 8.87 -17.52 7.24
N LEU A 241 8.07 -17.55 8.29
CA LEU A 241 7.09 -16.51 8.59
C LEU A 241 7.87 -15.26 9.02
N MET A 242 7.71 -14.20 8.25
CA MET A 242 8.34 -12.91 8.50
C MET A 242 7.46 -12.06 9.42
N ASP A 243 7.27 -10.83 9.08
CA ASP A 243 6.55 -9.84 9.86
C ASP A 243 5.07 -10.18 10.06
N THR A 244 4.59 -9.82 11.23
CA THR A 244 3.18 -9.73 11.57
C THR A 244 2.85 -8.27 11.79
N CYS A 245 1.83 -7.75 11.11
CA CYS A 245 1.37 -6.37 11.26
C CYS A 245 -0.05 -6.35 11.81
N LEU A 246 -0.25 -5.68 12.95
CA LEU A 246 -1.57 -5.31 13.45
C LEU A 246 -1.76 -3.81 13.23
N LYS A 247 -2.76 -3.42 12.42
CA LYS A 247 -3.03 -2.04 12.04
C LYS A 247 -4.44 -1.61 12.43
N GLY A 248 -4.56 -0.40 12.97
CA GLY A 248 -5.82 0.32 13.12
C GLY A 248 -5.75 1.60 12.30
N GLU A 249 -6.76 1.84 11.46
CA GLU A 249 -6.80 2.96 10.53
C GLU A 249 -8.13 3.68 10.58
N LEU A 250 -8.08 5.00 10.60
CA LEU A 250 -9.23 5.89 10.55
C LEU A 250 -9.20 6.65 9.22
N THR A 251 -10.29 6.59 8.45
CA THR A 251 -10.46 7.31 7.19
C THR A 251 -11.62 8.28 7.30
N TRP A 252 -11.39 9.53 6.94
CA TRP A 252 -12.40 10.58 6.87
C TRP A 252 -12.54 11.08 5.43
N ASN A 253 -13.67 10.75 4.80
CA ASN A 253 -14.05 11.26 3.49
C ASN A 253 -14.68 12.65 3.65
N ILE A 254 -13.92 13.70 3.32
CA ILE A 254 -14.34 15.10 3.43
C ILE A 254 -15.32 15.43 2.31
N THR A 255 -15.02 14.94 1.11
CA THR A 255 -15.86 15.03 -0.10
C THR A 255 -15.65 13.75 -0.93
N ASP A 256 -16.43 13.58 -1.99
CA ASP A 256 -16.33 12.44 -2.91
C ASP A 256 -14.93 12.25 -3.53
N GLY A 257 -14.11 13.28 -3.55
CA GLY A 257 -12.75 13.20 -4.11
C GLY A 257 -11.65 13.58 -3.12
N VAL A 258 -11.93 13.79 -1.82
CA VAL A 258 -10.91 14.18 -0.83
C VAL A 258 -11.05 13.38 0.44
N SER A 259 -10.02 12.64 0.80
CA SER A 259 -9.98 11.87 2.04
C SER A 259 -8.76 12.22 2.90
N LEU A 260 -8.91 12.08 4.21
CA LEU A 260 -7.84 12.14 5.20
C LEU A 260 -7.74 10.80 5.92
N GLY A 261 -6.52 10.36 6.19
CA GLY A 261 -6.24 9.16 6.94
C GLY A 261 -5.35 9.38 8.15
N ALA A 262 -5.50 8.50 9.13
CA ALA A 262 -4.57 8.37 10.23
C ALA A 262 -4.50 6.91 10.66
N TYR A 263 -3.32 6.39 10.96
CA TYR A 263 -3.17 5.02 11.39
C TYR A 263 -2.13 4.84 12.50
N LEU A 264 -2.28 3.71 13.19
CA LEU A 264 -1.30 3.13 14.08
C LEU A 264 -1.09 1.67 13.69
N ALA A 265 0.15 1.28 13.46
CA ALA A 265 0.53 -0.09 13.17
C ALA A 265 1.56 -0.60 14.18
N TYR A 266 1.45 -1.88 14.50
CA TYR A 266 2.40 -2.64 15.30
C TYR A 266 2.97 -3.76 14.45
N TYR A 267 4.29 -3.82 14.31
CA TYR A 267 5.02 -4.84 13.58
C TYR A 267 5.84 -5.70 14.55
N ASP A 268 5.85 -7.01 14.35
CA ASP A 268 6.67 -7.97 15.10
C ASP A 268 6.85 -9.27 14.27
N TYR A 269 7.84 -10.07 14.62
CA TYR A 269 8.06 -11.43 14.10
C TYR A 269 7.46 -12.45 15.10
N LEU A 270 6.13 -12.49 15.20
CA LEU A 270 5.43 -13.21 16.28
C LEU A 270 5.51 -14.73 16.18
N PHE A 271 5.54 -15.29 14.96
CA PHE A 271 5.33 -16.72 14.74
C PHE A 271 6.62 -17.49 14.43
N ASP A 272 7.76 -16.82 14.29
CA ASP A 272 9.07 -17.45 14.10
C ASP A 272 10.11 -16.82 15.04
N SER A 273 10.52 -17.58 16.06
CA SER A 273 11.47 -17.07 17.05
C SER A 273 12.88 -16.88 16.49
N SER A 274 13.27 -17.66 15.50
CA SER A 274 14.60 -17.54 14.88
C SER A 274 14.64 -16.32 13.95
N ALA A 275 13.58 -16.07 13.19
CA ALA A 275 13.43 -14.85 12.41
C ALA A 275 13.36 -13.61 13.31
N ARG A 276 12.69 -13.73 14.47
CA ARG A 276 12.63 -12.67 15.47
C ARG A 276 14.01 -12.35 16.07
N ASP A 277 14.78 -13.37 16.40
CA ASP A 277 16.15 -13.18 16.92
C ASP A 277 17.05 -12.56 15.84
N ALA A 278 16.92 -12.98 14.58
CA ALA A 278 17.64 -12.41 13.46
C ALA A 278 17.24 -10.93 13.22
N ALA A 279 15.95 -10.61 13.23
CA ALA A 279 15.45 -9.24 13.13
C ALA A 279 15.96 -8.35 14.26
N SER A 280 16.05 -8.89 15.49
CA SER A 280 16.59 -8.18 16.64
C SER A 280 18.11 -7.94 16.55
N ALA A 281 18.82 -8.79 15.80
CA ALA A 281 20.25 -8.66 15.54
C ALA A 281 20.55 -7.78 14.31
N TYR A 282 19.54 -7.38 13.55
CA TYR A 282 19.69 -6.54 12.38
C TYR A 282 20.29 -5.18 12.77
N GLU A 283 21.60 -5.05 12.56
CA GLU A 283 22.37 -3.82 12.72
C GLU A 283 22.31 -3.00 11.43
N GLY A 284 21.11 -2.77 10.88
CA GLY A 284 20.93 -1.77 9.83
C GLY A 284 21.39 -0.41 10.37
N THR A 285 22.25 0.26 9.67
CA THR A 285 22.83 1.59 9.94
C THR A 285 22.27 2.33 11.16
N GLU A 286 22.85 2.07 12.34
CA GLU A 286 22.55 2.63 13.66
C GLU A 286 21.26 2.13 14.36
N ALA A 287 21.34 0.93 14.96
CA ALA A 287 20.70 0.63 16.24
C ALA A 287 19.17 0.56 16.29
N TYR A 288 18.53 -0.10 15.32
CA TYR A 288 17.11 -0.45 15.47
C TYR A 288 16.93 -1.96 15.61
N SER A 289 17.67 -2.53 16.56
CA SER A 289 17.70 -3.94 16.89
C SER A 289 16.47 -4.40 17.70
N GLU A 290 15.29 -3.83 17.44
CA GLU A 290 14.08 -4.27 18.10
C GLU A 290 13.26 -5.11 17.14
N SER A 291 12.86 -6.31 17.57
CA SER A 291 11.99 -7.21 16.79
C SER A 291 10.57 -6.68 16.64
N TYR A 292 10.20 -5.62 17.34
CA TYR A 292 8.87 -5.01 17.27
C TYR A 292 8.97 -3.50 17.06
N ASN A 293 8.01 -2.96 16.32
CA ASN A 293 7.96 -1.53 16.05
C ASN A 293 6.54 -1.00 16.05
N PHE A 294 6.40 0.26 16.46
CA PHE A 294 5.19 1.04 16.28
C PHE A 294 5.41 2.09 15.21
N VAL A 295 4.48 2.18 14.28
CA VAL A 295 4.45 3.19 13.23
C VAL A 295 3.13 3.93 13.28
N THR A 296 3.19 5.25 13.16
CA THR A 296 2.00 6.10 13.01
C THR A 296 2.13 6.91 11.75
N GLY A 297 1.04 7.10 11.07
CA GLY A 297 1.00 7.93 9.87
C GLY A 297 -0.27 8.73 9.75
N VAL A 298 -0.19 9.79 8.95
CA VAL A 298 -1.33 10.59 8.49
C VAL A 298 -1.20 10.82 7.00
N SER A 299 -2.32 10.96 6.30
CA SER A 299 -2.30 11.11 4.86
C SER A 299 -3.48 11.94 4.36
N ILE A 300 -3.33 12.44 3.16
CA ILE A 300 -4.37 13.05 2.35
C ILE A 300 -4.33 12.44 0.95
N ALA A 301 -5.50 12.11 0.41
CA ALA A 301 -5.64 11.73 -0.98
C ALA A 301 -6.68 12.61 -1.68
N ILE A 302 -6.46 12.86 -2.96
CA ILE A 302 -7.34 13.64 -3.83
C ILE A 302 -7.52 12.86 -5.13
N ALA A 303 -8.76 12.45 -5.41
CA ALA A 303 -9.17 11.77 -6.63
C ALA A 303 -9.87 12.73 -7.62
N PHE A 304 -9.67 12.47 -8.91
CA PHE A 304 -10.21 13.31 -10.00
C PHE A 304 -10.86 12.45 -11.07
#